data_3b20378eda53f2e9a41aac18d72c1945
#
_entry.id   3b20378eda53f2e9a41aac18d72c1945
#
_cell.length_a   1.000
_cell.length_b   1.000
_cell.length_c   1.000
_cell.angle_alpha   90.00
_cell.angle_beta   90.00
_cell.angle_gamma   90.00
#
_symmetry.space_group_name_H-M   'P 1'
#
loop_
_entity.id
_entity.type
_entity.pdbx_description
1 polymer ?
#
loop_
_entity_poly.entity_id
_entity_poly.type
_entity_poly.pdbx_seq_one_letter_code
_entity_poly.pdbx_strand_id
1 'polypeptide(L)'
;MKCLECKENKLSNEFPQFDLTESCQHPKFHCMRCVIRHVKEKKCCPYPECGKPVAPECRNIAVVQRTLDEMFREYTTEYTPLVIPEGASEGVVRVAVLNGDSMTVNYRPYMTILELKQSIQNKLKHEVQKQKLLYKDKEIKVYGDGQKQMKLSDYNIQPNSTVYLVVLMLAIPEGFDHVVFDLYWGFPLSGQDYLDASCLLYKGTDFVSLADWRNHSCGNNAVKHSGDIINHSKRQGHHIINVSLKNIPSNVSHLFFTLSAWTAPNISKYPNPSLKFYEADKPNTDLCKTTFTHANHSQAVIMCSVSRSGGGWAIYESGKLSAGNAKRYDPIKGSIRTLISQGY
;
A
#
# COMPACT_ATOMS: atom_id res chain seq x y z
N MET A 1 -9.14 13.59 18.05
CA MET A 1 -9.67 14.80 18.77
C MET A 1 -10.27 14.35 20.09
N LYS A 2 -10.23 15.21 21.12
CA LYS A 2 -10.85 14.90 22.42
C LYS A 2 -12.27 15.44 22.47
N CYS A 3 -13.26 14.59 22.75
CA CYS A 3 -14.66 15.00 22.89
C CYS A 3 -14.87 15.78 24.20
N LEU A 4 -15.57 16.92 24.15
CA LEU A 4 -15.82 17.75 25.34
C LEU A 4 -16.77 17.09 26.35
N GLU A 5 -17.66 16.19 25.92
CA GLU A 5 -18.62 15.53 26.80
C GLU A 5 -18.07 14.23 27.39
N CYS A 6 -17.72 13.23 26.55
CA CYS A 6 -17.21 11.95 27.07
C CYS A 6 -15.73 11.98 27.46
N LYS A 7 -15.00 13.04 27.17
CA LYS A 7 -13.56 13.22 27.48
C LYS A 7 -12.62 12.22 26.81
N GLU A 8 -13.12 11.36 25.94
CA GLU A 8 -12.33 10.36 25.22
C GLU A 8 -11.68 10.93 23.97
N ASN A 9 -10.53 10.38 23.61
CA ASN A 9 -9.88 10.64 22.32
C ASN A 9 -10.56 9.81 21.23
N LYS A 10 -11.05 10.47 20.21
CA LYS A 10 -11.78 9.89 19.07
C LYS A 10 -11.10 10.28 17.76
N LEU A 11 -11.35 9.51 16.72
CA LEU A 11 -10.90 9.85 15.35
C LEU A 11 -11.64 11.12 14.87
N SER A 12 -11.02 11.88 13.97
CA SER A 12 -11.62 13.12 13.45
C SER A 12 -12.94 12.89 12.72
N ASN A 13 -13.10 11.73 12.08
CA ASN A 13 -14.32 11.33 11.40
C ASN A 13 -15.47 10.93 12.33
N GLU A 14 -15.20 10.72 13.62
CA GLU A 14 -16.25 10.52 14.63
C GLU A 14 -16.90 11.84 15.11
N PHE A 15 -16.47 12.98 14.58
CA PHE A 15 -17.06 14.28 14.84
C PHE A 15 -17.90 14.74 13.65
N PRO A 16 -19.06 15.43 13.85
CA PRO A 16 -19.84 15.95 12.74
C PRO A 16 -19.02 16.87 11.85
N GLN A 17 -19.09 16.68 10.53
CA GLN A 17 -18.38 17.51 9.54
C GLN A 17 -19.19 18.73 9.08
N PHE A 18 -20.40 18.91 9.61
CA PHE A 18 -21.33 19.98 9.28
C PHE A 18 -22.02 20.53 10.53
N ASP A 19 -22.68 21.67 10.40
CA ASP A 19 -23.42 22.31 11.48
C ASP A 19 -24.73 21.60 11.75
N LEU A 20 -25.12 21.48 13.05
CA LEU A 20 -26.39 20.85 13.43
C LEU A 20 -27.60 21.67 12.99
N THR A 21 -27.45 22.99 12.94
CA THR A 21 -28.42 23.92 12.38
C THR A 21 -27.67 25.02 11.63
N GLU A 22 -28.32 25.71 10.69
CA GLU A 22 -27.74 26.83 9.94
C GLU A 22 -27.21 27.96 10.83
N SER A 23 -27.70 28.03 12.04
CA SER A 23 -27.33 29.05 13.02
C SER A 23 -26.20 28.62 13.99
N CYS A 24 -25.70 27.39 13.90
CA CYS A 24 -24.57 26.89 14.69
C CYS A 24 -23.25 27.29 14.04
N GLN A 25 -22.60 28.33 14.54
CA GLN A 25 -21.32 28.83 14.03
C GLN A 25 -20.21 28.64 15.06
N HIS A 26 -19.92 27.40 15.42
CA HIS A 26 -18.91 27.04 16.42
C HIS A 26 -18.14 25.77 16.03
N PRO A 27 -16.95 25.53 16.59
CA PRO A 27 -16.20 24.30 16.36
C PRO A 27 -16.94 23.05 16.84
N LYS A 28 -16.70 21.90 16.18
CA LYS A 28 -17.34 20.61 16.47
C LYS A 28 -16.50 19.82 17.46
N PHE A 29 -16.68 20.07 18.77
CA PHE A 29 -15.92 19.41 19.84
C PHE A 29 -16.66 18.24 20.51
N HIS A 30 -17.85 17.90 20.05
CA HIS A 30 -18.61 16.76 20.54
C HIS A 30 -18.64 15.65 19.49
N CYS A 31 -18.28 14.42 19.88
CA CYS A 31 -18.37 13.28 18.97
C CYS A 31 -19.83 12.95 18.62
N MET A 32 -20.07 12.32 17.49
CA MET A 32 -21.40 12.02 16.97
C MET A 32 -22.31 11.30 17.97
N ARG A 33 -21.76 10.35 18.76
CA ARG A 33 -22.52 9.65 19.81
C ARG A 33 -23.03 10.60 20.90
N CYS A 34 -22.17 11.50 21.35
CA CYS A 34 -22.53 12.50 22.35
C CYS A 34 -23.53 13.51 21.80
N VAL A 35 -23.35 13.96 20.54
CA VAL A 35 -24.31 14.83 19.87
C VAL A 35 -25.70 14.21 19.82
N ILE A 36 -25.81 12.97 19.35
CA ILE A 36 -27.11 12.27 19.24
C ILE A 36 -27.75 12.12 20.61
N ARG A 37 -27.01 11.68 21.63
CA ARG A 37 -27.50 11.52 22.99
C ARG A 37 -28.01 12.85 23.56
N HIS A 38 -27.18 13.89 23.49
CA HIS A 38 -27.54 15.21 24.01
C HIS A 38 -28.77 15.80 23.32
N VAL A 39 -28.88 15.70 22.01
CA VAL A 39 -30.05 16.22 21.29
C VAL A 39 -31.32 15.42 21.61
N LYS A 40 -31.23 14.10 21.77
CA LYS A 40 -32.36 13.28 22.18
C LYS A 40 -32.87 13.66 23.61
N GLU A 41 -31.95 13.94 24.50
CA GLU A 41 -32.26 14.25 25.91
C GLU A 41 -32.68 15.72 26.11
N LYS A 42 -31.94 16.66 25.53
CA LYS A 42 -32.08 18.10 25.81
C LYS A 42 -32.66 18.93 24.68
N LYS A 43 -32.82 18.34 23.47
CA LYS A 43 -33.40 19.00 22.27
C LYS A 43 -32.69 20.31 21.89
N CYS A 44 -31.38 20.39 22.16
CA CYS A 44 -30.55 21.54 21.84
C CYS A 44 -29.14 21.14 21.42
N CYS A 45 -28.41 22.10 20.87
CA CYS A 45 -26.99 21.91 20.52
C CYS A 45 -26.15 21.65 21.77
N PRO A 46 -25.24 20.64 21.77
CA PRO A 46 -24.43 20.29 22.94
C PRO A 46 -23.32 21.31 23.25
N TYR A 47 -23.05 22.25 22.36
CA TYR A 47 -22.00 23.25 22.59
C TYR A 47 -22.45 24.24 23.66
N PRO A 48 -21.68 24.42 24.76
CA PRO A 48 -22.15 25.13 25.95
C PRO A 48 -22.66 26.55 25.71
N GLU A 49 -22.05 27.27 24.81
CA GLU A 49 -22.37 28.66 24.47
C GLU A 49 -23.41 28.81 23.36
N CYS A 50 -23.82 27.69 22.74
CA CYS A 50 -24.77 27.72 21.64
C CYS A 50 -26.20 27.49 22.10
N GLY A 51 -26.50 26.37 22.75
CA GLY A 51 -27.81 26.01 23.31
C GLY A 51 -28.99 26.11 22.35
N LYS A 52 -28.77 26.28 21.02
CA LYS A 52 -29.84 26.46 20.04
C LYS A 52 -30.70 25.21 19.93
N PRO A 53 -32.04 25.38 19.77
CA PRO A 53 -32.91 24.22 19.63
C PRO A 53 -32.53 23.35 18.41
N VAL A 54 -32.47 22.04 18.63
CA VAL A 54 -32.24 21.02 17.61
C VAL A 54 -33.26 19.92 17.78
N ALA A 55 -34.13 19.73 16.80
CA ALA A 55 -35.10 18.65 16.83
C ALA A 55 -34.40 17.29 16.66
N PRO A 56 -34.66 16.28 17.49
CA PRO A 56 -34.05 14.94 17.33
C PRO A 56 -34.29 14.29 15.97
N GLU A 57 -35.43 14.64 15.34
CA GLU A 57 -35.86 14.11 14.05
C GLU A 57 -35.37 14.95 12.86
N CYS A 58 -34.59 16.01 13.09
CA CYS A 58 -34.12 16.86 12.00
C CYS A 58 -33.16 16.12 11.07
N ARG A 59 -33.13 16.56 9.81
CA ARG A 59 -32.29 15.94 8.75
C ARG A 59 -30.84 15.77 9.15
N ASN A 60 -30.26 16.76 9.81
CA ASN A 60 -28.84 16.74 10.19
C ASN A 60 -28.55 15.67 11.26
N ILE A 61 -29.43 15.48 12.24
CA ILE A 61 -29.29 14.41 13.23
C ILE A 61 -29.49 13.04 12.58
N ALA A 62 -30.41 12.90 11.63
CA ALA A 62 -30.59 11.66 10.87
C ALA A 62 -29.31 11.31 10.04
N VAL A 63 -28.64 12.32 9.47
CA VAL A 63 -27.34 12.11 8.76
C VAL A 63 -26.27 11.70 9.74
N VAL A 64 -26.15 12.37 10.91
CA VAL A 64 -25.16 12.01 11.95
C VAL A 64 -25.40 10.56 12.43
N GLN A 65 -26.66 10.15 12.64
CA GLN A 65 -26.99 8.78 13.05
C GLN A 65 -26.59 7.78 11.96
N ARG A 66 -26.95 8.04 10.71
CA ARG A 66 -26.60 7.17 9.58
C ARG A 66 -25.10 7.02 9.43
N THR A 67 -24.35 8.12 9.49
CA THR A 67 -22.88 8.08 9.41
C THR A 67 -22.29 7.24 10.54
N LEU A 68 -22.82 7.38 11.74
CA LEU A 68 -22.39 6.59 12.89
C LEU A 68 -22.69 5.10 12.70
N ASP A 69 -23.91 4.77 12.21
CA ASP A 69 -24.34 3.40 11.95
C ASP A 69 -23.49 2.75 10.85
N GLU A 70 -23.12 3.50 9.79
CA GLU A 70 -22.22 3.04 8.74
C GLU A 70 -20.80 2.82 9.25
N MET A 71 -20.28 3.73 10.08
CA MET A 71 -18.92 3.61 10.64
C MET A 71 -18.75 2.42 11.61
N PHE A 72 -19.81 2.08 12.34
CA PHE A 72 -19.80 1.00 13.34
C PHE A 72 -20.74 -0.15 12.96
N ARG A 73 -21.05 -0.27 11.68
CA ARG A 73 -21.84 -1.37 11.14
C ARG A 73 -21.11 -2.68 11.41
N GLU A 74 -21.69 -3.49 12.26
CA GLU A 74 -21.28 -4.88 12.41
C GLU A 74 -21.67 -5.60 11.13
N TYR A 75 -20.68 -5.94 10.32
CA TYR A 75 -20.87 -6.90 9.26
C TYR A 75 -21.01 -8.25 9.96
N THR A 76 -22.24 -8.73 10.10
CA THR A 76 -22.44 -10.15 10.33
C THR A 76 -21.90 -10.84 9.09
N THR A 77 -20.61 -11.23 9.15
CA THR A 77 -20.18 -12.33 8.31
C THR A 77 -21.09 -13.47 8.70
N GLU A 78 -21.96 -13.90 7.80
CA GLU A 78 -22.60 -15.20 7.94
C GLU A 78 -21.46 -16.22 7.97
N TYR A 79 -21.04 -16.53 9.19
CA TYR A 79 -20.13 -17.62 9.46
C TYR A 79 -20.92 -18.90 9.19
N THR A 80 -20.85 -19.37 7.98
CA THR A 80 -21.23 -20.75 7.67
C THR A 80 -20.10 -21.60 8.26
N PRO A 81 -20.33 -22.35 9.35
CA PRO A 81 -19.32 -23.26 9.88
C PRO A 81 -18.96 -24.22 8.75
N LEU A 82 -17.76 -24.10 8.22
CA LEU A 82 -17.22 -25.11 7.32
C LEU A 82 -17.17 -26.41 8.12
N VAL A 83 -17.80 -27.45 7.59
CA VAL A 83 -17.69 -28.80 8.12
C VAL A 83 -16.20 -29.16 8.06
N ILE A 84 -15.54 -29.08 9.22
CA ILE A 84 -14.13 -29.41 9.38
C ILE A 84 -14.03 -30.94 9.45
N PRO A 85 -13.27 -31.59 8.57
CA PRO A 85 -13.01 -33.02 8.73
C PRO A 85 -12.37 -33.31 10.08
N GLU A 86 -12.76 -34.37 10.75
CA GLU A 86 -12.15 -34.81 12.02
C GLU A 86 -10.62 -34.85 11.90
N GLY A 87 -9.93 -34.09 12.76
CA GLY A 87 -8.47 -33.95 12.78
C GLY A 87 -7.88 -32.67 12.17
N ALA A 88 -8.70 -31.73 11.65
CA ALA A 88 -8.23 -30.43 11.23
C ALA A 88 -8.28 -29.44 12.42
N SER A 89 -7.17 -28.75 12.72
CA SER A 89 -7.16 -27.67 13.71
C SER A 89 -8.00 -26.49 13.18
N GLU A 90 -8.87 -25.95 14.04
CA GLU A 90 -9.69 -24.78 13.70
C GLU A 90 -8.82 -23.55 13.40
N GLY A 91 -9.09 -22.85 12.30
CA GLY A 91 -8.45 -21.57 11.97
C GLY A 91 -8.17 -21.39 10.48
N VAL A 92 -7.65 -20.24 10.15
CA VAL A 92 -7.28 -19.85 8.79
C VAL A 92 -5.84 -19.36 8.73
N VAL A 93 -5.22 -19.44 7.57
CA VAL A 93 -4.02 -18.65 7.24
C VAL A 93 -4.47 -17.49 6.38
N ARG A 94 -4.17 -16.29 6.83
CA ARG A 94 -4.36 -15.09 6.03
C ARG A 94 -3.15 -14.87 5.14
N VAL A 95 -3.37 -14.72 3.84
CA VAL A 95 -2.34 -14.29 2.90
C VAL A 95 -2.61 -12.83 2.59
N ALA A 96 -1.65 -11.95 2.91
CA ALA A 96 -1.74 -10.52 2.68
C ALA A 96 -0.75 -10.10 1.60
N VAL A 97 -1.20 -9.36 0.60
CA VAL A 97 -0.38 -8.73 -0.42
C VAL A 97 -0.03 -7.32 0.03
N LEU A 98 1.14 -6.82 -0.33
CA LEU A 98 1.61 -5.50 0.11
C LEU A 98 0.77 -4.34 -0.43
N ASN A 99 0.08 -4.53 -1.54
CA ASN A 99 -0.85 -3.55 -2.11
C ASN A 99 -2.17 -3.39 -1.33
N GLY A 100 -2.41 -4.24 -0.32
CA GLY A 100 -3.62 -4.23 0.51
C GLY A 100 -4.57 -5.39 0.24
N ASP A 101 -4.42 -6.11 -0.87
CA ASP A 101 -5.22 -7.30 -1.16
C ASP A 101 -4.94 -8.40 -0.14
N SER A 102 -5.92 -9.20 0.16
CA SER A 102 -5.75 -10.33 1.05
C SER A 102 -6.74 -11.45 0.76
N MET A 103 -6.37 -12.67 1.15
CA MET A 103 -7.22 -13.83 1.13
C MET A 103 -7.01 -14.70 2.36
N THR A 104 -7.95 -15.59 2.64
CA THR A 104 -7.83 -16.60 3.68
C THR A 104 -7.88 -17.99 3.07
N VAL A 105 -7.11 -18.89 3.69
CA VAL A 105 -7.10 -20.34 3.38
C VAL A 105 -7.31 -21.08 4.69
N ASN A 106 -8.12 -22.13 4.70
CA ASN A 106 -8.31 -22.96 5.89
C ASN A 106 -6.97 -23.54 6.34
N TYR A 107 -6.65 -23.38 7.61
CA TYR A 107 -5.41 -23.89 8.16
C TYR A 107 -5.44 -25.44 8.20
N ARG A 108 -4.39 -26.04 7.69
CA ARG A 108 -4.09 -27.47 7.82
C ARG A 108 -2.59 -27.61 8.06
N PRO A 109 -2.13 -28.12 9.22
CA PRO A 109 -0.70 -28.16 9.54
C PRO A 109 0.12 -28.92 8.49
N TYR A 110 -0.49 -29.90 7.84
CA TYR A 110 0.14 -30.71 6.79
C TYR A 110 0.01 -30.11 5.38
N MET A 111 -0.72 -28.98 5.22
CA MET A 111 -0.77 -28.28 3.95
C MET A 111 0.63 -27.93 3.50
N THR A 112 0.99 -28.29 2.28
CA THR A 112 2.28 -27.95 1.70
C THR A 112 2.32 -26.48 1.27
N ILE A 113 3.53 -25.93 1.23
CA ILE A 113 3.71 -24.56 0.71
C ILE A 113 3.30 -24.47 -0.77
N LEU A 114 3.43 -25.57 -1.52
CA LEU A 114 2.96 -25.62 -2.90
C LEU A 114 1.43 -25.51 -2.99
N GLU A 115 0.69 -26.26 -2.16
CA GLU A 115 -0.78 -26.16 -2.09
C GLU A 115 -1.24 -24.76 -1.68
N LEU A 116 -0.55 -24.11 -0.75
CA LEU A 116 -0.81 -22.72 -0.40
C LEU A 116 -0.62 -21.79 -1.60
N LYS A 117 0.50 -21.93 -2.33
CA LYS A 117 0.78 -21.15 -3.54
C LYS A 117 -0.26 -21.40 -4.65
N GLN A 118 -0.70 -22.63 -4.84
CA GLN A 118 -1.78 -22.95 -5.78
C GLN A 118 -3.11 -22.30 -5.39
N SER A 119 -3.43 -22.27 -4.10
CA SER A 119 -4.61 -21.59 -3.58
C SER A 119 -4.55 -20.07 -3.84
N ILE A 120 -3.36 -19.48 -3.69
CA ILE A 120 -3.11 -18.08 -4.02
C ILE A 120 -3.30 -17.82 -5.51
N GLN A 121 -2.73 -18.67 -6.37
CA GLN A 121 -2.91 -18.56 -7.82
C GLN A 121 -4.38 -18.61 -8.22
N ASN A 122 -5.16 -19.51 -7.64
CA ASN A 122 -6.58 -19.66 -7.95
C ASN A 122 -7.40 -18.43 -7.54
N LYS A 123 -7.12 -17.84 -6.39
CA LYS A 123 -7.88 -16.70 -5.85
C LYS A 123 -7.35 -15.34 -6.29
N LEU A 124 -6.04 -15.11 -6.21
CA LEU A 124 -5.40 -13.80 -6.48
C LEU A 124 -4.79 -13.73 -7.89
N LYS A 125 -4.81 -14.81 -8.67
CA LYS A 125 -4.35 -14.89 -10.07
C LYS A 125 -2.85 -14.66 -10.27
N HIS A 126 -2.03 -14.76 -9.22
CA HIS A 126 -0.58 -14.73 -9.32
C HIS A 126 -0.04 -16.16 -9.54
N GLU A 127 0.74 -16.35 -10.59
CA GLU A 127 1.35 -17.65 -10.92
C GLU A 127 2.25 -18.15 -9.77
N VAL A 128 2.27 -19.46 -9.48
CA VAL A 128 3.04 -20.08 -8.39
C VAL A 128 4.50 -19.66 -8.36
N GLN A 129 5.13 -19.59 -9.54
CA GLN A 129 6.54 -19.24 -9.70
C GLN A 129 6.83 -17.76 -9.44
N LYS A 130 5.81 -16.90 -9.53
CA LYS A 130 5.92 -15.46 -9.25
C LYS A 130 5.63 -15.11 -7.79
N GLN A 131 5.30 -16.09 -6.97
CA GLN A 131 4.97 -15.88 -5.56
C GLN A 131 6.21 -16.09 -4.68
N LYS A 132 6.62 -15.06 -3.95
CA LYS A 132 7.53 -15.16 -2.81
C LYS A 132 6.70 -15.01 -1.55
N LEU A 133 6.68 -16.05 -0.71
CA LEU A 133 5.91 -16.05 0.53
C LEU A 133 6.84 -15.82 1.71
N LEU A 134 6.41 -14.95 2.63
CA LEU A 134 7.17 -14.54 3.80
C LEU A 134 6.36 -14.80 5.08
N TYR A 135 6.99 -15.38 6.09
CA TYR A 135 6.42 -15.55 7.42
C TYR A 135 7.48 -15.22 8.47
N LYS A 136 7.16 -14.30 9.41
CA LYS A 136 8.09 -13.81 10.43
C LYS A 136 9.46 -13.42 9.83
N ASP A 137 9.41 -12.59 8.78
CA ASP A 137 10.56 -12.03 8.07
C ASP A 137 11.49 -13.06 7.40
N LYS A 138 10.99 -14.30 7.21
CA LYS A 138 11.70 -15.36 6.50
C LYS A 138 10.90 -15.84 5.32
N GLU A 139 11.59 -16.09 4.21
CA GLU A 139 10.98 -16.73 3.05
C GLU A 139 10.63 -18.19 3.37
N ILE A 140 9.38 -18.57 3.11
CA ILE A 140 8.92 -19.95 3.18
C ILE A 140 8.96 -20.56 1.77
N LYS A 141 9.81 -21.57 1.63
CA LYS A 141 10.09 -22.24 0.33
C LYS A 141 9.25 -23.49 0.16
N VAL A 142 8.98 -23.84 -1.10
CA VAL A 142 8.26 -25.09 -1.44
C VAL A 142 9.09 -26.34 -1.07
N TYR A 143 10.41 -26.25 -1.28
CA TYR A 143 11.34 -27.33 -0.98
C TYR A 143 12.40 -26.87 0.03
N GLY A 144 12.67 -27.72 1.00
CA GLY A 144 13.79 -27.60 1.94
C GLY A 144 15.02 -28.37 1.44
N ASP A 145 15.97 -28.57 2.34
CA ASP A 145 17.16 -29.35 2.07
C ASP A 145 16.80 -30.78 1.63
N GLY A 146 17.52 -31.32 0.65
CA GLY A 146 17.26 -32.62 0.08
C GLY A 146 15.96 -32.74 -0.74
N GLN A 147 15.43 -31.63 -1.26
CA GLN A 147 14.19 -31.57 -2.05
C GLN A 147 12.94 -32.05 -1.28
N LYS A 148 12.97 -32.07 0.04
CA LYS A 148 11.79 -32.36 0.85
C LYS A 148 10.75 -31.27 0.67
N GLN A 149 9.51 -31.67 0.34
CA GLN A 149 8.38 -30.75 0.23
C GLN A 149 8.01 -30.18 1.62
N MET A 150 8.05 -28.87 1.77
CA MET A 150 7.80 -28.19 3.04
C MET A 150 6.32 -27.93 3.28
N LYS A 151 5.92 -28.01 4.55
CA LYS A 151 4.55 -27.83 5.05
C LYS A 151 4.45 -26.59 5.94
N LEU A 152 3.22 -26.14 6.23
CA LEU A 152 2.98 -25.05 7.17
C LEU A 152 3.58 -25.34 8.56
N SER A 153 3.49 -26.58 9.03
CA SER A 153 4.06 -27.03 10.31
C SER A 153 5.59 -26.93 10.35
N ASP A 154 6.28 -27.16 9.22
CA ASP A 154 7.75 -27.09 9.18
C ASP A 154 8.26 -25.64 9.41
N TYR A 155 7.42 -24.63 9.16
CA TYR A 155 7.70 -23.22 9.43
C TYR A 155 7.04 -22.70 10.72
N ASN A 156 6.45 -23.58 11.54
CA ASN A 156 5.70 -23.22 12.74
C ASN A 156 4.59 -22.16 12.46
N ILE A 157 3.97 -22.23 11.29
CA ILE A 157 2.82 -21.39 10.96
C ILE A 157 1.63 -21.91 11.76
N GLN A 158 1.05 -21.06 12.58
CA GLN A 158 -0.08 -21.40 13.46
C GLN A 158 -1.41 -21.00 12.81
N PRO A 159 -2.55 -21.53 13.26
CA PRO A 159 -3.87 -21.00 12.92
C PRO A 159 -3.92 -19.48 13.15
N ASN A 160 -4.63 -18.78 12.28
CA ASN A 160 -4.82 -17.32 12.31
C ASN A 160 -3.54 -16.50 12.10
N SER A 161 -2.46 -17.13 11.63
CA SER A 161 -1.25 -16.43 11.21
C SER A 161 -1.46 -15.71 9.89
N THR A 162 -0.65 -14.63 9.70
CA THR A 162 -0.55 -13.93 8.43
C THR A 162 0.74 -14.29 7.71
N VAL A 163 0.63 -14.74 6.47
CA VAL A 163 1.72 -14.93 5.51
C VAL A 163 1.67 -13.78 4.52
N TYR A 164 2.80 -13.15 4.25
CA TYR A 164 2.88 -12.06 3.27
C TYR A 164 3.27 -12.60 1.90
N LEU A 165 2.54 -12.16 0.90
CA LEU A 165 2.84 -12.44 -0.51
C LEU A 165 3.56 -11.25 -1.13
N VAL A 166 4.76 -11.49 -1.63
CA VAL A 166 5.51 -10.59 -2.50
C VAL A 166 5.45 -11.17 -3.91
N VAL A 167 5.02 -10.36 -4.86
CA VAL A 167 4.85 -10.80 -6.26
C VAL A 167 6.09 -10.45 -7.07
N LEU A 168 6.73 -11.48 -7.63
CA LEU A 168 7.80 -11.34 -8.60
C LEU A 168 7.21 -10.89 -9.94
N MET A 169 7.50 -9.69 -10.36
CA MET A 169 7.10 -9.20 -11.68
C MET A 169 7.95 -9.82 -12.78
N LEU A 170 9.27 -9.79 -12.59
CA LEU A 170 10.25 -10.28 -13.55
C LEU A 170 11.56 -10.65 -12.87
N ALA A 171 12.11 -11.84 -13.19
CA ALA A 171 13.51 -12.13 -12.97
C ALA A 171 14.31 -11.54 -14.13
N ILE A 172 15.27 -10.65 -13.84
CA ILE A 172 16.04 -9.97 -14.87
C ILE A 172 17.04 -10.97 -15.46
N PRO A 173 16.98 -11.26 -16.77
CA PRO A 173 17.95 -12.16 -17.39
C PRO A 173 19.39 -11.63 -17.25
N GLU A 174 20.37 -12.53 -17.10
CA GLU A 174 21.78 -12.16 -16.94
C GLU A 174 22.37 -11.28 -18.05
N GLY A 175 21.83 -11.37 -19.25
CA GLY A 175 22.24 -10.55 -20.39
C GLY A 175 21.77 -9.11 -20.38
N PHE A 176 20.81 -8.79 -19.52
CA PHE A 176 20.23 -7.43 -19.47
C PHE A 176 21.05 -6.55 -18.53
N ASP A 177 21.69 -5.54 -19.07
CA ASP A 177 22.46 -4.59 -18.28
C ASP A 177 21.72 -3.28 -18.05
N HIS A 178 21.09 -2.75 -19.10
CA HIS A 178 20.38 -1.48 -19.04
C HIS A 178 18.88 -1.69 -19.05
N VAL A 179 18.24 -1.36 -17.92
CA VAL A 179 16.78 -1.42 -17.77
C VAL A 179 16.22 -0.02 -17.52
N VAL A 180 15.02 0.21 -18.02
CA VAL A 180 14.34 1.50 -17.96
C VAL A 180 13.01 1.35 -17.24
N PHE A 181 12.80 2.20 -16.25
CA PHE A 181 11.50 2.39 -15.59
C PHE A 181 10.90 3.71 -16.07
N ASP A 182 9.77 3.63 -16.74
CA ASP A 182 8.96 4.75 -17.19
C ASP A 182 7.74 4.88 -16.26
N LEU A 183 7.83 5.82 -15.35
CA LEU A 183 6.85 6.12 -14.32
C LEU A 183 5.99 7.28 -14.80
N TYR A 184 4.70 7.06 -14.95
CA TYR A 184 3.80 7.85 -15.76
C TYR A 184 2.55 8.31 -14.99
N TRP A 185 2.03 9.51 -15.32
CA TRP A 185 0.79 10.03 -14.73
C TRP A 185 0.02 10.95 -15.68
N GLY A 186 -1.30 11.08 -15.44
CA GLY A 186 -2.12 12.14 -16.02
C GLY A 186 -2.18 13.36 -15.12
N PHE A 187 -2.45 14.55 -15.69
CA PHE A 187 -2.65 15.77 -14.91
C PHE A 187 -3.99 15.74 -14.19
N PRO A 188 -4.07 16.24 -12.93
CA PRO A 188 -5.33 16.44 -12.24
C PRO A 188 -6.31 17.32 -13.01
N LEU A 189 -7.60 17.22 -12.70
CA LEU A 189 -8.62 18.11 -13.27
C LEU A 189 -8.39 19.58 -12.88
N SER A 190 -7.79 19.81 -11.71
CA SER A 190 -7.46 21.16 -11.20
C SER A 190 -6.35 21.87 -11.97
N GLY A 191 -5.67 21.21 -12.89
CA GLY A 191 -4.59 21.77 -13.67
C GLY A 191 -3.33 20.92 -13.66
N GLN A 192 -2.20 21.52 -14.09
CA GLN A 192 -0.91 20.85 -14.08
C GLN A 192 -0.39 20.71 -12.66
N ASP A 193 -0.08 19.49 -12.27
CA ASP A 193 0.64 19.15 -11.03
C ASP A 193 1.54 17.94 -11.32
N TYR A 194 2.47 17.64 -10.44
CA TYR A 194 3.54 16.68 -10.69
C TYR A 194 3.45 15.49 -9.76
N LEU A 195 3.69 14.32 -10.32
CA LEU A 195 4.06 13.13 -9.58
C LEU A 195 5.56 12.93 -9.71
N ASP A 196 6.25 12.96 -8.58
CA ASP A 196 7.69 12.79 -8.54
C ASP A 196 8.04 11.31 -8.45
N ALA A 197 8.70 10.80 -9.49
CA ALA A 197 9.35 9.51 -9.44
C ALA A 197 10.67 9.62 -8.70
N SER A 198 11.06 8.58 -7.98
CA SER A 198 12.37 8.52 -7.32
C SER A 198 12.86 7.09 -7.24
N CYS A 199 14.18 6.92 -7.31
CA CYS A 199 14.85 5.65 -7.06
C CYS A 199 15.71 5.77 -5.81
N LEU A 200 15.39 4.97 -4.78
CA LEU A 200 16.11 4.96 -3.50
C LEU A 200 16.93 3.68 -3.38
N LEU A 201 18.23 3.82 -3.11
CA LEU A 201 19.19 2.73 -2.98
C LEU A 201 19.41 2.36 -1.52
N TYR A 202 19.46 1.05 -1.24
CA TYR A 202 19.63 0.49 0.09
C TYR A 202 20.71 -0.59 0.16
N LYS A 203 21.41 -0.62 1.30
CA LYS A 203 22.26 -1.73 1.75
C LYS A 203 21.56 -2.41 2.93
N GLY A 204 20.93 -3.57 2.71
CA GLY A 204 19.99 -4.08 3.70
C GLY A 204 18.93 -3.00 4.00
N THR A 205 18.71 -2.68 5.26
CA THR A 205 17.78 -1.62 5.71
C THR A 205 18.35 -0.20 5.68
N ASP A 206 19.64 -0.03 5.40
CA ASP A 206 20.31 1.26 5.45
C ASP A 206 20.14 2.00 4.12
N PHE A 207 19.61 3.22 4.19
CA PHE A 207 19.52 4.11 3.04
C PHE A 207 20.92 4.55 2.60
N VAL A 208 21.22 4.44 1.30
CA VAL A 208 22.52 4.81 0.73
C VAL A 208 22.44 6.13 -0.01
N SER A 209 21.58 6.20 -1.02
CA SER A 209 21.44 7.39 -1.88
C SER A 209 20.13 7.34 -2.65
N LEU A 210 19.79 8.41 -3.37
CA LEU A 210 18.62 8.46 -4.24
C LEU A 210 18.88 9.26 -5.53
N ALA A 211 18.11 8.93 -6.56
CA ALA A 211 17.94 9.74 -7.77
C ALA A 211 16.49 10.22 -7.83
N ASP A 212 16.31 11.52 -8.04
CA ASP A 212 15.01 12.19 -8.10
C ASP A 212 15.07 13.45 -9.00
N TRP A 213 14.02 14.25 -8.97
CA TRP A 213 13.92 15.52 -9.70
C TRP A 213 15.07 16.51 -9.40
N ARG A 214 15.68 16.41 -8.24
CA ARG A 214 16.77 17.29 -7.79
C ARG A 214 18.15 16.65 -7.98
N ASN A 215 18.25 15.36 -7.68
CA ASN A 215 19.48 14.57 -7.82
C ASN A 215 19.34 13.62 -9.00
N HIS A 216 19.73 14.05 -10.18
CA HIS A 216 19.50 13.31 -11.42
C HIS A 216 20.34 12.03 -11.53
N SER A 217 21.22 11.72 -10.61
CA SER A 217 21.95 10.45 -10.60
C SER A 217 22.39 10.01 -9.21
N CYS A 218 22.54 8.70 -9.05
CA CYS A 218 23.09 8.10 -7.82
C CYS A 218 23.75 6.74 -8.12
N GLY A 219 24.33 6.10 -7.08
CA GLY A 219 24.95 4.79 -7.22
C GLY A 219 26.10 4.78 -8.25
N ASN A 220 27.04 5.73 -8.15
CA ASN A 220 28.14 5.90 -9.12
C ASN A 220 27.65 6.09 -10.56
N ASN A 221 26.59 6.88 -10.75
CA ASN A 221 25.90 7.09 -12.02
C ASN A 221 25.25 5.83 -12.63
N ALA A 222 25.10 4.78 -11.87
CA ALA A 222 24.39 3.58 -12.32
C ALA A 222 22.87 3.79 -12.44
N VAL A 223 22.33 4.75 -11.70
CA VAL A 223 20.93 5.16 -11.78
C VAL A 223 20.88 6.61 -12.26
N LYS A 224 20.12 6.87 -13.32
CA LYS A 224 19.95 8.20 -13.92
C LYS A 224 18.46 8.52 -14.07
N HIS A 225 18.07 9.70 -13.59
CA HIS A 225 16.71 10.23 -13.66
C HIS A 225 16.60 11.31 -14.74
N SER A 226 15.55 11.25 -15.56
CA SER A 226 15.35 12.17 -16.70
C SER A 226 15.05 13.63 -16.32
N GLY A 227 14.59 13.87 -15.08
CA GLY A 227 13.79 15.06 -14.77
C GLY A 227 12.38 14.95 -15.35
N ASP A 228 11.62 16.05 -15.27
CA ASP A 228 10.22 16.10 -15.75
C ASP A 228 10.15 16.05 -17.28
N ILE A 229 9.42 15.07 -17.81
CA ILE A 229 9.08 14.99 -19.23
C ILE A 229 7.59 15.26 -19.35
N ILE A 230 7.22 16.43 -19.89
CA ILE A 230 5.85 16.93 -19.89
C ILE A 230 5.28 16.98 -21.31
N ASN A 231 4.09 16.41 -21.46
CA ASN A 231 3.29 16.52 -22.67
C ASN A 231 2.00 17.31 -22.37
N HIS A 232 2.03 18.62 -22.64
CA HIS A 232 0.91 19.50 -22.36
C HIS A 232 -0.35 19.17 -23.18
N SER A 233 -0.17 18.78 -24.45
CA SER A 233 -1.31 18.47 -25.35
C SER A 233 -2.08 17.24 -24.89
N LYS A 234 -1.39 16.24 -24.33
CA LYS A 234 -1.98 15.03 -23.77
C LYS A 234 -2.30 15.16 -22.28
N ARG A 235 -1.96 16.27 -21.64
CA ARG A 235 -2.09 16.49 -20.19
C ARG A 235 -1.42 15.37 -19.38
N GLN A 236 -0.17 15.07 -19.70
CA GLN A 236 0.55 13.93 -19.17
C GLN A 236 1.99 14.31 -18.84
N GLY A 237 2.51 13.62 -17.83
CA GLY A 237 3.91 13.69 -17.50
C GLY A 237 4.47 12.31 -17.19
N HIS A 238 5.78 12.17 -17.29
CA HIS A 238 6.46 10.99 -16.83
C HIS A 238 7.92 11.26 -16.47
N HIS A 239 8.50 10.35 -15.73
CA HIS A 239 9.90 10.29 -15.41
C HIS A 239 10.47 8.99 -15.95
N ILE A 240 11.63 9.09 -16.59
CA ILE A 240 12.38 7.92 -17.04
C ILE A 240 13.56 7.73 -16.08
N ILE A 241 13.65 6.56 -15.47
CA ILE A 241 14.78 6.18 -14.63
C ILE A 241 15.54 5.06 -15.33
N ASN A 242 16.75 5.37 -15.77
CA ASN A 242 17.66 4.41 -16.40
C ASN A 242 18.55 3.77 -15.33
N VAL A 243 18.68 2.45 -15.38
CA VAL A 243 19.50 1.68 -14.45
C VAL A 243 20.49 0.82 -15.21
N SER A 244 21.80 1.01 -14.94
CA SER A 244 22.85 0.10 -15.38
C SER A 244 23.17 -0.86 -14.25
N LEU A 245 22.64 -2.09 -14.31
CA LEU A 245 22.71 -3.07 -13.24
C LEU A 245 24.13 -3.51 -12.90
N LYS A 246 25.00 -3.61 -13.92
CA LYS A 246 26.42 -3.98 -13.71
C LYS A 246 27.20 -2.91 -12.96
N ASN A 247 26.78 -1.64 -13.08
CA ASN A 247 27.45 -0.51 -12.44
C ASN A 247 26.89 -0.20 -11.04
N ILE A 248 25.85 -0.90 -10.61
CA ILE A 248 25.34 -0.75 -9.25
C ILE A 248 26.39 -1.22 -8.23
N PRO A 249 26.76 -0.38 -7.26
CA PRO A 249 27.73 -0.74 -6.23
C PRO A 249 27.42 -2.08 -5.59
N SER A 250 28.43 -2.90 -5.33
CA SER A 250 28.28 -4.28 -4.83
C SER A 250 27.60 -4.34 -3.45
N ASN A 251 27.73 -3.28 -2.66
CA ASN A 251 27.11 -3.16 -1.35
C ASN A 251 25.62 -2.76 -1.41
N VAL A 252 25.08 -2.36 -2.56
CA VAL A 252 23.65 -2.08 -2.73
C VAL A 252 22.91 -3.39 -2.95
N SER A 253 21.92 -3.65 -2.13
CA SER A 253 21.09 -4.86 -2.19
C SER A 253 19.71 -4.61 -2.81
N HIS A 254 19.17 -3.37 -2.71
CA HIS A 254 17.84 -3.03 -3.20
C HIS A 254 17.81 -1.63 -3.81
N LEU A 255 17.03 -1.50 -4.87
CA LEU A 255 16.60 -0.23 -5.45
C LEU A 255 15.08 -0.18 -5.36
N PHE A 256 14.52 0.85 -4.73
CA PHE A 256 13.07 1.04 -4.63
C PHE A 256 12.64 2.20 -5.51
N PHE A 257 11.61 1.97 -6.33
CA PHE A 257 11.01 2.97 -7.20
C PHE A 257 9.73 3.47 -6.57
N THR A 258 9.63 4.77 -6.41
CA THR A 258 8.50 5.43 -5.76
C THR A 258 7.91 6.50 -6.65
N LEU A 259 6.61 6.74 -6.47
CA LEU A 259 5.89 7.84 -7.08
C LEU A 259 5.19 8.61 -5.97
N SER A 260 5.31 9.94 -5.95
CA SER A 260 4.71 10.77 -4.91
C SER A 260 4.12 12.07 -5.44
N ALA A 261 3.02 12.51 -4.82
CA ALA A 261 2.35 13.75 -5.17
C ALA A 261 3.15 14.96 -4.69
N TRP A 262 3.41 15.92 -5.58
CA TRP A 262 4.17 17.12 -5.26
C TRP A 262 3.40 18.09 -4.37
N THR A 263 2.21 18.54 -4.80
CA THR A 263 1.37 19.47 -4.02
C THR A 263 0.08 18.83 -3.52
N ALA A 264 -0.50 17.89 -4.27
CA ALA A 264 -1.73 17.24 -3.87
C ALA A 264 -1.55 16.39 -2.59
N PRO A 265 -2.59 16.29 -1.74
CA PRO A 265 -2.52 15.53 -0.50
C PRO A 265 -2.42 14.01 -0.75
N ASN A 266 -2.78 13.55 -1.94
CA ASN A 266 -2.74 12.13 -2.30
C ASN A 266 -2.64 11.92 -3.82
N ILE A 267 -2.23 10.71 -4.20
CA ILE A 267 -2.02 10.29 -5.59
C ILE A 267 -3.33 10.15 -6.37
N SER A 268 -4.49 10.00 -5.70
CA SER A 268 -5.79 9.84 -6.38
C SER A 268 -6.18 11.01 -7.27
N LYS A 269 -5.55 12.15 -7.10
CA LYS A 269 -5.80 13.33 -7.94
C LYS A 269 -5.20 13.19 -9.35
N TYR A 270 -4.28 12.25 -9.52
CA TYR A 270 -3.58 12.04 -10.79
C TYR A 270 -4.13 10.79 -11.48
N PRO A 271 -4.69 10.92 -12.69
CA PRO A 271 -5.21 9.76 -13.42
C PRO A 271 -4.10 8.75 -13.78
N ASN A 272 -4.40 7.48 -13.56
CA ASN A 272 -3.64 6.33 -14.06
C ASN A 272 -2.11 6.38 -13.83
N PRO A 273 -1.63 6.52 -12.57
CA PRO A 273 -0.22 6.34 -12.33
C PRO A 273 0.19 4.91 -12.70
N SER A 274 1.23 4.76 -13.49
CA SER A 274 1.64 3.46 -14.01
C SER A 274 3.15 3.32 -14.13
N LEU A 275 3.60 2.07 -14.12
CA LEU A 275 4.99 1.68 -14.37
C LEU A 275 5.06 0.86 -15.66
N LYS A 276 5.93 1.26 -16.57
CA LYS A 276 6.38 0.48 -17.71
C LYS A 276 7.84 0.10 -17.48
N PHE A 277 8.19 -1.14 -17.74
CA PHE A 277 9.55 -1.62 -17.60
C PHE A 277 10.02 -2.27 -18.90
N TYR A 278 11.20 -1.88 -19.41
CA TYR A 278 11.76 -2.42 -20.65
C TYR A 278 13.30 -2.38 -20.65
N GLU A 279 13.90 -3.19 -21.52
CA GLU A 279 15.32 -3.09 -21.82
C GLU A 279 15.59 -1.87 -22.70
N ALA A 280 16.64 -1.11 -22.39
CA ALA A 280 16.93 0.16 -23.07
C ALA A 280 17.05 0.02 -24.59
N ASP A 281 17.62 -1.09 -25.07
CA ASP A 281 17.80 -1.36 -26.50
C ASP A 281 16.51 -1.84 -27.20
N LYS A 282 15.46 -2.16 -26.42
CA LYS A 282 14.16 -2.67 -26.91
C LYS A 282 12.97 -1.92 -26.32
N PRO A 283 12.85 -0.59 -26.53
CA PRO A 283 11.84 0.24 -25.84
C PRO A 283 10.39 -0.09 -26.21
N ASN A 284 10.19 -0.81 -27.32
CA ASN A 284 8.86 -1.25 -27.76
C ASN A 284 8.45 -2.63 -27.24
N THR A 285 9.33 -3.31 -26.47
CA THR A 285 9.06 -4.61 -25.88
C THR A 285 8.85 -4.43 -24.38
N ASP A 286 7.58 -4.38 -23.97
CA ASP A 286 7.24 -4.30 -22.56
C ASP A 286 7.57 -5.62 -21.87
N LEU A 287 8.51 -5.57 -20.93
CA LEU A 287 8.85 -6.71 -20.07
C LEU A 287 7.82 -6.85 -18.92
N CYS A 288 7.35 -5.72 -18.41
CA CYS A 288 6.34 -5.66 -17.37
C CYS A 288 5.67 -4.29 -17.37
N LYS A 289 4.35 -4.27 -17.17
CA LYS A 289 3.57 -3.04 -17.00
C LYS A 289 2.61 -3.21 -15.84
N THR A 290 2.66 -2.27 -14.92
CA THR A 290 1.75 -2.23 -13.77
C THR A 290 1.04 -0.88 -13.69
N THR A 291 -0.24 -0.91 -13.37
CA THR A 291 -1.05 0.28 -13.10
C THR A 291 -1.60 0.19 -11.67
N PHE A 292 -1.46 1.25 -10.90
CA PHE A 292 -1.87 1.30 -9.50
C PHE A 292 -3.18 2.09 -9.38
N THR A 293 -4.28 1.38 -9.14
CA THR A 293 -5.62 1.98 -9.06
C THR A 293 -6.05 2.32 -7.63
N HIS A 294 -5.35 1.81 -6.61
CA HIS A 294 -5.76 2.02 -5.21
C HIS A 294 -4.91 3.01 -4.42
N ALA A 295 -4.10 3.82 -5.08
CA ALA A 295 -3.30 4.86 -4.43
C ALA A 295 -4.14 6.01 -3.85
N ASN A 296 -5.45 5.79 -3.63
CA ASN A 296 -6.45 6.84 -3.43
C ASN A 296 -6.34 7.63 -2.12
N HIS A 297 -5.56 7.15 -1.15
CA HIS A 297 -5.52 7.77 0.18
C HIS A 297 -4.11 8.07 0.70
N SER A 298 -3.09 7.91 -0.14
CA SER A 298 -1.70 8.16 0.23
C SER A 298 -1.04 9.19 -0.64
N GLN A 299 -0.09 9.91 -0.05
CA GLN A 299 0.71 10.91 -0.75
C GLN A 299 1.79 10.26 -1.64
N ALA A 300 2.22 9.04 -1.31
CA ALA A 300 3.21 8.30 -2.06
C ALA A 300 2.84 6.82 -2.20
N VAL A 301 3.39 6.19 -3.24
CA VAL A 301 3.38 4.74 -3.43
C VAL A 301 4.80 4.24 -3.73
N ILE A 302 5.18 3.16 -3.06
CA ILE A 302 6.36 2.37 -3.39
C ILE A 302 5.91 1.38 -4.45
N MET A 303 6.28 1.61 -5.71
CA MET A 303 5.74 0.88 -6.85
C MET A 303 6.33 -0.52 -6.98
N CYS A 304 7.64 -0.60 -6.96
CA CYS A 304 8.37 -1.86 -7.08
C CYS A 304 9.77 -1.73 -6.49
N SER A 305 10.46 -2.86 -6.40
CA SER A 305 11.90 -2.90 -6.13
C SER A 305 12.65 -3.73 -7.17
N VAL A 306 13.91 -3.38 -7.38
CA VAL A 306 14.91 -4.24 -8.00
C VAL A 306 15.84 -4.70 -6.90
N SER A 307 15.84 -5.98 -6.62
CA SER A 307 16.56 -6.55 -5.46
C SER A 307 17.46 -7.69 -5.87
N ARG A 308 18.60 -7.86 -5.20
CA ARG A 308 19.49 -9.00 -5.44
C ARG A 308 18.81 -10.30 -5.01
N SER A 309 18.79 -11.28 -5.90
CA SER A 309 18.18 -12.59 -5.66
C SER A 309 18.94 -13.68 -6.39
N GLY A 310 19.42 -14.72 -5.67
CA GLY A 310 20.04 -15.89 -6.28
C GLY A 310 21.29 -15.61 -7.16
N GLY A 311 22.03 -14.54 -6.87
CA GLY A 311 23.20 -14.11 -7.65
C GLY A 311 22.91 -13.13 -8.79
N GLY A 312 21.62 -12.88 -9.11
CA GLY A 312 21.16 -11.91 -10.10
C GLY A 312 20.31 -10.79 -9.51
N TRP A 313 19.53 -10.16 -10.36
CA TRP A 313 18.55 -9.13 -9.99
C TRP A 313 17.14 -9.60 -10.31
N ALA A 314 16.19 -9.22 -9.49
CA ALA A 314 14.77 -9.50 -9.71
C ALA A 314 13.92 -8.28 -9.37
N ILE A 315 12.80 -8.10 -10.09
CA ILE A 315 11.83 -7.04 -9.87
C ILE A 315 10.66 -7.62 -9.11
N TYR A 316 10.33 -6.98 -7.99
CA TYR A 316 9.18 -7.33 -7.17
C TYR A 316 8.17 -6.20 -7.16
N GLU A 317 6.90 -6.56 -7.34
CA GLU A 317 5.79 -5.63 -7.18
C GLU A 317 5.60 -5.28 -5.70
N SER A 318 5.29 -4.01 -5.41
CA SER A 318 4.97 -3.58 -4.06
C SER A 318 3.56 -2.97 -4.00
N GLY A 319 3.33 -1.84 -4.62
CA GLY A 319 2.08 -1.07 -4.46
C GLY A 319 1.86 -0.55 -3.03
N LYS A 320 2.90 -0.58 -2.18
CA LYS A 320 2.80 -0.15 -0.78
C LYS A 320 2.57 1.36 -0.69
N LEU A 321 1.45 1.74 -0.10
CA LEU A 321 1.14 3.14 0.16
C LEU A 321 1.98 3.70 1.30
N SER A 322 2.39 4.96 1.17
CA SER A 322 3.21 5.66 2.15
C SER A 322 2.79 7.13 2.25
N ALA A 323 3.03 7.73 3.40
CA ALA A 323 3.04 9.17 3.54
C ALA A 323 4.38 9.76 3.04
N GLY A 324 4.43 11.08 2.89
CA GLY A 324 5.62 11.80 2.44
C GLY A 324 5.66 11.98 0.93
N ASN A 325 6.66 12.70 0.45
CA ASN A 325 6.86 12.98 -0.98
C ASN A 325 8.33 13.33 -1.26
N ALA A 326 8.64 13.75 -2.49
CA ALA A 326 9.98 14.13 -2.91
C ALA A 326 10.56 15.38 -2.20
N LYS A 327 9.76 16.09 -1.39
CA LYS A 327 10.26 17.14 -0.46
C LYS A 327 10.61 16.55 0.91
N ARG A 328 9.97 15.43 1.30
CA ARG A 328 10.10 14.82 2.62
C ARG A 328 10.07 13.30 2.53
N TYR A 329 11.24 12.71 2.36
CA TYR A 329 11.41 11.26 2.17
C TYR A 329 11.31 10.43 3.45
N ASP A 330 11.36 10.99 4.66
CA ASP A 330 11.45 10.21 5.89
C ASP A 330 10.33 9.18 6.05
N PRO A 331 9.05 9.48 5.78
CA PRO A 331 7.99 8.47 5.84
C PRO A 331 8.16 7.37 4.78
N ILE A 332 8.60 7.73 3.56
CA ILE A 332 8.86 6.77 2.47
C ILE A 332 10.02 5.84 2.87
N LYS A 333 11.13 6.40 3.39
CA LYS A 333 12.27 5.63 3.90
C LYS A 333 11.87 4.70 5.03
N GLY A 334 11.00 5.15 5.95
CA GLY A 334 10.44 4.34 7.02
C GLY A 334 9.63 3.15 6.48
N SER A 335 8.76 3.39 5.50
CA SER A 335 7.98 2.33 4.86
C SER A 335 8.86 1.32 4.13
N ILE A 336 9.89 1.78 3.39
CA ILE A 336 10.85 0.91 2.71
C ILE A 336 11.66 0.07 3.71
N ARG A 337 12.14 0.68 4.78
CA ARG A 337 12.88 -0.04 5.84
C ARG A 337 12.03 -1.17 6.43
N THR A 338 10.75 -0.88 6.69
CA THR A 338 9.80 -1.90 7.17
C THR A 338 9.64 -3.04 6.17
N LEU A 339 9.50 -2.73 4.86
CA LEU A 339 9.40 -3.75 3.82
C LEU A 339 10.63 -4.66 3.81
N ILE A 340 11.84 -4.08 3.80
CA ILE A 340 13.10 -4.85 3.79
C ILE A 340 13.21 -5.72 5.06
N SER A 341 12.86 -5.17 6.25
CA SER A 341 12.87 -5.92 7.52
C SER A 341 11.89 -7.09 7.51
N GLN A 342 10.83 -6.99 6.71
CA GLN A 342 9.85 -8.06 6.50
C GLN A 342 10.25 -9.05 5.40
N GLY A 343 11.49 -8.98 4.88
CA GLY A 343 12.03 -9.92 3.91
C GLY A 343 11.67 -9.63 2.44
N TYR A 344 11.27 -8.37 2.16
CA TYR A 344 10.94 -7.92 0.79
C TYR A 344 12.13 -7.95 -0.16
#